data_9ddd929c7b61cb56c70913fe7e41e247
#
_entry.id   9ddd929c7b61cb56c70913fe7e41e247
#
_cell.length_a   1.000
_cell.length_b   1.000
_cell.length_c   1.000
_cell.angle_alpha   90.00
_cell.angle_beta   90.00
_cell.angle_gamma   90.00
#
_symmetry.space_group_name_H-M   'P 1'
#
loop_
_entity.id
_entity.type
_entity.pdbx_description
1 polymer ?
#
loop_
_entity_poly.entity_id
_entity_poly.type
_entity_poly.pdbx_seq_one_letter_code
_entity_poly.pdbx_strand_id
1 'polypeptide(L)'
;MSNNDEQPLKAASFTPQGETVTSTTVQHRLPNRALISLAAGIIALGAVVFILPNWVDANKIAIDSAARNAAEGDNSSAPGSAGIQSAAKENPPGRSPFAEAQENQARRQAQTALEQVLELQALLQDRAVIAWGAAEYQAALTIAELGDAAYRDRNFAVAITEYERAAAGLAALEESIPARIDATLTAVIADIEAGNNSDAHTNLDRLIQLAPAHPERSTLANRVAAIPAVSKSLSAAHEAAVANDFTSAVNATKTAVTADPAHIGARKVLGNYQRSATDARFRKAMSDGYIALDEAQFDAAEAAFKKALAVRPGAPEPSTALLELATARTASKLRALQRTGQVQEQGEQWQEALATYQQATELDANVVFAKQGITRSQPRAELASALKTIIAEQARLIDPRVIREADA
;
A
#
# COMPACT_ATOMS: atom_id res chain seq x y z
N MET A 1 11.30 -45.15 -44.14
CA MET A 1 12.54 -44.37 -44.00
C MET A 1 12.16 -42.92 -44.04
N SER A 2 12.05 -42.29 -42.88
CA SER A 2 12.09 -40.86 -42.72
C SER A 2 12.38 -40.62 -41.24
N ASN A 3 13.63 -40.22 -40.97
CA ASN A 3 14.10 -39.80 -39.65
C ASN A 3 13.53 -38.43 -39.35
N ASN A 4 12.77 -38.31 -38.27
CA ASN A 4 12.52 -37.03 -37.58
C ASN A 4 13.56 -36.88 -36.48
N ASP A 5 14.58 -36.07 -36.74
CA ASP A 5 15.51 -35.57 -35.73
C ASP A 5 14.78 -34.51 -34.86
N GLU A 6 14.28 -34.93 -33.72
CA GLU A 6 13.84 -34.02 -32.68
C GLU A 6 15.08 -33.47 -31.96
N GLN A 7 15.48 -32.23 -32.30
CA GLN A 7 16.48 -31.48 -31.55
C GLN A 7 15.84 -30.95 -30.23
N PRO A 8 16.46 -31.18 -29.06
CA PRO A 8 15.98 -30.62 -27.81
C PRO A 8 16.17 -29.10 -27.77
N LEU A 9 15.08 -28.37 -27.44
CA LEU A 9 15.07 -26.93 -27.24
C LEU A 9 16.07 -26.55 -26.14
N LYS A 10 17.11 -25.79 -26.52
CA LYS A 10 18.04 -25.17 -25.57
C LYS A 10 17.31 -24.05 -24.81
N ALA A 11 17.26 -24.14 -23.48
CA ALA A 11 16.81 -23.06 -22.60
C ALA A 11 17.67 -21.81 -22.81
N ALA A 12 17.04 -20.68 -23.14
CA ALA A 12 17.69 -19.37 -23.20
C ALA A 12 18.12 -18.94 -21.80
N SER A 13 19.43 -18.82 -21.58
CA SER A 13 20.01 -18.26 -20.38
C SER A 13 19.85 -16.74 -20.42
N PHE A 14 18.96 -16.20 -19.58
CA PHE A 14 18.81 -14.77 -19.37
C PHE A 14 19.88 -14.33 -18.37
N THR A 15 20.88 -13.60 -18.85
CA THR A 15 21.89 -12.92 -18.01
C THR A 15 21.39 -11.49 -17.78
N PRO A 16 21.02 -11.07 -16.55
CA PRO A 16 20.74 -9.66 -16.31
C PRO A 16 22.06 -8.88 -16.39
N GLN A 17 22.17 -7.96 -17.33
CA GLN A 17 23.21 -6.95 -17.34
C GLN A 17 22.96 -6.02 -16.15
N GLY A 18 23.78 -6.16 -15.12
CA GLY A 18 23.84 -5.23 -14.02
C GLY A 18 24.53 -3.93 -14.47
N GLU A 19 23.74 -2.91 -14.75
CA GLU A 19 24.27 -1.54 -14.75
C GLU A 19 24.57 -1.15 -13.30
N THR A 20 25.86 -1.06 -12.98
CA THR A 20 26.33 -0.45 -11.74
C THR A 20 26.12 1.05 -11.84
N VAL A 21 24.98 1.52 -11.33
CA VAL A 21 24.78 2.94 -11.06
C VAL A 21 25.64 3.31 -9.87
N THR A 22 26.80 3.88 -10.12
CA THR A 22 27.59 4.58 -9.10
C THR A 22 26.82 5.83 -8.69
N SER A 23 26.09 5.72 -7.59
CA SER A 23 25.47 6.87 -6.91
C SER A 23 26.58 7.71 -6.28
N THR A 24 27.01 8.74 -7.01
CA THR A 24 27.81 9.83 -6.45
C THR A 24 26.89 10.65 -5.56
N THR A 25 26.95 10.42 -4.26
CA THR A 25 26.27 11.23 -3.25
C THR A 25 26.98 12.60 -3.21
N VAL A 26 26.48 13.56 -3.97
CA VAL A 26 26.86 14.95 -3.83
C VAL A 26 26.19 15.49 -2.57
N GLN A 27 26.92 15.46 -1.46
CA GLN A 27 26.53 16.22 -0.26
C GLN A 27 26.71 17.72 -0.56
N HIS A 28 25.66 18.39 -0.98
CA HIS A 28 25.59 19.84 -0.96
C HIS A 28 25.52 20.32 0.50
N ARG A 29 26.66 20.47 1.15
CA ARG A 29 26.76 21.33 2.34
C ARG A 29 26.62 22.76 1.87
N LEU A 30 25.46 23.37 2.12
CA LEU A 30 25.30 24.83 1.96
C LEU A 30 26.32 25.53 2.87
N PRO A 31 27.13 26.47 2.36
CA PRO A 31 28.06 27.18 3.20
C PRO A 31 27.33 28.07 4.18
N ASN A 32 27.73 28.03 5.44
CA ASN A 32 27.17 28.83 6.56
C ASN A 32 27.11 30.36 6.27
N ARG A 33 27.73 30.82 5.21
CA ARG A 33 27.70 32.23 4.75
C ARG A 33 26.32 32.64 4.21
N ALA A 34 25.52 31.71 3.64
CA ALA A 34 24.17 32.01 3.15
C ALA A 34 23.15 32.26 4.26
N LEU A 35 23.30 31.59 5.40
CA LEU A 35 22.43 31.79 6.58
C LEU A 35 22.76 33.12 7.30
N ILE A 36 24.00 33.56 7.28
CA ILE A 36 24.41 34.84 7.91
C ILE A 36 23.90 36.03 7.10
N SER A 37 23.88 35.96 5.75
CA SER A 37 23.34 37.02 4.90
C SER A 37 21.81 37.14 5.00
N LEU A 38 21.08 36.04 5.22
CA LEU A 38 19.62 36.07 5.45
C LEU A 38 19.26 36.76 6.77
N ALA A 39 19.99 36.47 7.85
CA ALA A 39 19.80 37.11 9.16
C ALA A 39 20.14 38.61 9.11
N ALA A 40 21.15 39.02 8.33
CA ALA A 40 21.51 40.42 8.19
C ALA A 40 20.44 41.21 7.40
N GLY A 41 19.80 40.62 6.38
CA GLY A 41 18.72 41.23 5.61
C GLY A 41 17.47 41.51 6.48
N ILE A 42 17.09 40.56 7.31
CA ILE A 42 15.93 40.69 8.23
C ILE A 42 16.17 41.78 9.29
N ILE A 43 17.39 41.87 9.82
CA ILE A 43 17.77 42.90 10.80
C ILE A 43 17.78 44.28 10.15
N ALA A 44 18.22 44.43 8.88
CA ALA A 44 18.21 45.69 8.15
C ALA A 44 16.77 46.18 7.86
N LEU A 45 15.85 45.30 7.48
CA LEU A 45 14.44 45.62 7.24
C LEU A 45 13.73 46.02 8.55
N GLY A 46 13.97 45.32 9.65
CA GLY A 46 13.45 45.66 10.98
C GLY A 46 13.97 47.02 11.48
N ALA A 47 15.20 47.37 11.19
CA ALA A 47 15.80 48.69 11.58
C ALA A 47 15.13 49.85 10.83
N VAL A 48 14.74 49.69 9.60
CA VAL A 48 14.06 50.74 8.81
C VAL A 48 12.67 51.03 9.36
N VAL A 49 11.94 50.00 9.80
CA VAL A 49 10.53 50.14 10.29
C VAL A 49 10.50 50.67 11.73
N PHE A 50 11.45 50.29 12.60
CA PHE A 50 11.41 50.65 14.03
C PHE A 50 12.24 51.87 14.39
N ILE A 51 13.32 52.19 13.64
CA ILE A 51 14.23 53.31 14.01
C ILE A 51 13.83 54.60 13.31
N LEU A 52 13.28 54.57 12.08
CA LEU A 52 12.87 55.76 11.33
C LEU A 52 11.71 56.58 12.03
N PRO A 53 10.62 55.94 12.53
CA PRO A 53 9.59 56.71 13.24
C PRO A 53 10.12 57.42 14.47
N ASN A 54 10.93 56.76 15.30
CA ASN A 54 11.51 57.34 16.52
C ASN A 54 12.53 58.46 16.23
N TRP A 55 13.26 58.38 15.12
CA TRP A 55 14.22 59.40 14.75
C TRP A 55 13.56 60.69 14.19
N VAL A 56 12.43 60.51 13.47
CA VAL A 56 11.63 61.62 12.94
C VAL A 56 10.94 62.37 14.07
N ASP A 57 10.43 61.69 15.10
CA ASP A 57 9.81 62.31 16.25
C ASP A 57 10.83 63.00 17.16
N ALA A 58 12.02 62.44 17.33
CA ALA A 58 13.12 63.10 18.08
C ALA A 58 13.62 64.37 17.38
N ASN A 59 13.64 64.42 16.06
CA ASN A 59 14.04 65.57 15.31
C ASN A 59 12.96 66.68 15.25
N LYS A 60 11.67 66.31 15.32
CA LYS A 60 10.55 67.26 15.49
C LYS A 60 10.60 67.99 16.83
N ILE A 61 10.92 67.26 17.93
CA ILE A 61 11.07 67.85 19.25
C ILE A 61 12.26 68.80 19.29
N ALA A 62 13.36 68.54 18.58
CA ALA A 62 14.51 69.44 18.51
C ALA A 62 14.24 70.74 17.74
N ILE A 63 13.42 70.69 16.70
CA ILE A 63 13.03 71.85 15.89
C ILE A 63 12.02 72.73 16.63
N ASP A 64 11.08 72.16 17.37
CA ASP A 64 10.10 72.88 18.20
C ASP A 64 10.76 73.54 19.45
N SER A 65 11.78 72.95 20.02
CA SER A 65 12.57 73.56 21.11
C SER A 65 13.44 74.72 20.66
N ALA A 66 13.99 74.65 19.46
CA ALA A 66 14.75 75.75 18.85
C ALA A 66 13.86 76.93 18.45
N ALA A 67 12.63 76.69 18.02
CA ALA A 67 11.64 77.73 17.70
C ALA A 67 11.09 78.45 18.92
N ARG A 68 10.97 77.80 20.10
CA ARG A 68 10.52 78.40 21.33
C ARG A 68 11.59 79.29 22.03
N ASN A 69 12.85 78.92 21.87
CA ASN A 69 13.94 79.72 22.45
C ASN A 69 14.29 80.97 21.58
N ALA A 70 13.74 81.07 20.37
CA ALA A 70 13.86 82.25 19.53
C ALA A 70 12.74 83.28 19.73
N ALA A 71 11.71 82.96 20.52
CA ALA A 71 10.54 83.83 20.74
C ALA A 71 10.53 84.58 22.05
N GLU A 72 11.48 84.39 22.97
CA GLU A 72 11.65 85.15 24.22
C GLU A 72 12.98 85.86 24.22
N GLY A 73 13.04 87.08 23.65
CA GLY A 73 14.22 87.97 23.67
C GLY A 73 13.94 89.35 23.10
N ASP A 74 13.29 90.12 23.89
CA ASP A 74 13.50 91.54 24.19
C ASP A 74 12.97 92.61 23.21
N ASN A 75 12.05 93.36 23.82
CA ASN A 75 11.58 94.67 23.44
C ASN A 75 12.59 95.72 23.87
N SER A 76 13.17 96.51 22.98
CA SER A 76 13.50 97.92 23.30
C SER A 76 13.97 98.71 22.09
N SER A 77 13.19 99.78 21.77
CA SER A 77 13.63 101.10 21.25
C SER A 77 14.16 101.19 19.77
N ALA A 78 13.37 101.86 18.98
CA ALA A 78 13.71 102.57 17.73
C ALA A 78 14.57 103.84 18.06
N PRO A 79 15.04 104.71 17.08
CA PRO A 79 14.97 104.69 15.63
C PRO A 79 16.31 105.02 14.90
N GLY A 80 16.41 104.85 13.56
CA GLY A 80 17.47 105.53 12.79
C GLY A 80 17.68 104.94 11.37
N SER A 81 17.35 105.74 10.37
CA SER A 81 17.55 105.61 8.94
C SER A 81 18.93 105.10 8.51
N ALA A 82 19.06 104.31 7.47
CA ALA A 82 19.81 104.58 6.28
C ALA A 82 19.89 103.22 5.45
N GLY A 83 19.57 103.32 4.18
CA GLY A 83 19.58 102.19 3.25
C GLY A 83 21.01 101.69 2.95
N ILE A 84 21.05 100.39 2.65
CA ILE A 84 22.03 99.78 1.79
C ILE A 84 21.39 98.58 1.12
N GLN A 85 21.51 98.50 -0.20
CA GLN A 85 21.15 97.38 -1.04
C GLN A 85 21.81 96.08 -0.51
N SER A 86 21.04 95.10 -0.18
CA SER A 86 21.61 93.78 0.09
C SER A 86 21.15 92.84 -1.02
N ALA A 87 22.15 92.25 -1.66
CA ALA A 87 22.02 91.26 -2.69
C ALA A 87 20.98 90.13 -2.25
N ALA A 88 20.00 89.91 -3.11
CA ALA A 88 19.14 88.80 -3.01
C ALA A 88 19.97 87.51 -3.00
N LYS A 89 20.11 86.84 -1.85
CA LYS A 89 20.39 85.39 -1.83
C LYS A 89 19.24 84.72 -2.53
N GLU A 90 19.51 84.27 -3.80
CA GLU A 90 18.62 83.30 -4.43
C GLU A 90 18.48 82.10 -3.46
N ASN A 91 17.34 82.01 -2.81
CA ASN A 91 16.86 80.74 -2.25
C ASN A 91 16.78 79.75 -3.44
N PRO A 92 17.32 78.52 -3.31
CA PRO A 92 17.06 77.51 -4.31
C PRO A 92 15.52 77.42 -4.50
N PRO A 93 15.04 77.17 -5.76
CA PRO A 93 13.63 77.17 -6.01
C PRO A 93 12.94 76.15 -5.11
N GLY A 94 12.16 76.64 -4.14
CA GLY A 94 11.36 75.82 -3.24
C GLY A 94 10.43 74.95 -4.09
N ARG A 95 10.43 73.68 -3.86
CA ARG A 95 9.49 72.77 -4.50
C ARG A 95 8.05 73.32 -4.30
N SER A 96 7.26 73.28 -5.35
CA SER A 96 5.86 73.67 -5.27
C SER A 96 5.15 72.88 -4.19
N PRO A 97 4.32 73.53 -3.30
CA PRO A 97 3.53 72.80 -2.30
C PRO A 97 2.69 71.63 -2.87
N PHE A 98 2.31 71.69 -4.15
CA PHE A 98 1.65 70.62 -4.85
C PHE A 98 2.58 69.45 -5.13
N ALA A 99 3.84 69.70 -5.53
CA ALA A 99 4.81 68.66 -5.73
C ALA A 99 5.18 67.93 -4.44
N GLU A 100 5.29 68.68 -3.30
CA GLU A 100 5.53 68.09 -1.97
C GLU A 100 4.30 67.23 -1.50
N ALA A 101 3.09 67.68 -1.74
CA ALA A 101 1.88 66.90 -1.46
C ALA A 101 1.82 65.58 -2.25
N GLN A 102 2.21 65.65 -3.55
CA GLN A 102 2.28 64.50 -4.44
C GLN A 102 3.37 63.51 -4.00
N GLU A 103 4.55 64.01 -3.63
CA GLU A 103 5.66 63.16 -3.11
C GLU A 103 5.25 62.49 -1.78
N ASN A 104 4.60 63.25 -0.88
CA ASN A 104 4.11 62.68 0.38
C ASN A 104 2.97 61.63 0.17
N GLN A 105 2.13 61.78 -0.84
CA GLN A 105 1.13 60.79 -1.22
C GLN A 105 1.78 59.52 -1.75
N ALA A 106 2.71 59.64 -2.71
CA ALA A 106 3.46 58.51 -3.26
C ALA A 106 4.27 57.77 -2.20
N ARG A 107 4.89 58.52 -1.27
CA ARG A 107 5.57 57.88 -0.13
C ARG A 107 4.64 57.04 0.73
N ARG A 108 3.44 57.55 1.07
CA ARG A 108 2.44 56.78 1.83
C ARG A 108 1.97 55.53 1.07
N GLN A 109 1.75 55.63 -0.22
CA GLN A 109 1.39 54.48 -1.04
C GLN A 109 2.49 53.43 -1.06
N ALA A 110 3.77 53.86 -1.18
CA ALA A 110 4.91 52.94 -1.09
C ALA A 110 4.99 52.25 0.29
N GLN A 111 4.69 52.96 1.37
CA GLN A 111 4.62 52.37 2.71
C GLN A 111 3.51 51.33 2.85
N THR A 112 2.30 51.61 2.33
CA THR A 112 1.20 50.65 2.32
C THR A 112 1.54 49.40 1.51
N ALA A 113 2.20 49.55 0.34
CA ALA A 113 2.66 48.41 -0.45
C ALA A 113 3.72 47.59 0.30
N LEU A 114 4.64 48.23 1.01
CA LEU A 114 5.61 47.54 1.87
C LEU A 114 4.94 46.79 3.03
N GLU A 115 3.94 47.40 3.69
CA GLU A 115 3.18 46.74 4.75
C GLU A 115 2.56 45.42 4.27
N GLN A 116 2.00 45.37 3.05
CA GLN A 116 1.46 44.14 2.44
C GLN A 116 2.56 43.08 2.25
N VAL A 117 3.75 43.49 1.79
CA VAL A 117 4.90 42.55 1.66
C VAL A 117 5.25 41.97 3.01
N LEU A 118 5.32 42.79 4.06
CA LEU A 118 5.69 42.36 5.41
C LEU A 118 4.65 41.43 6.05
N GLU A 119 3.37 41.70 5.84
CA GLU A 119 2.27 40.85 6.31
C GLU A 119 2.33 39.46 5.67
N LEU A 120 2.45 39.38 4.34
CA LEU A 120 2.59 38.13 3.62
C LEU A 120 3.87 37.38 3.97
N GLN A 121 4.97 38.12 4.17
CA GLN A 121 6.24 37.55 4.63
C GLN A 121 6.09 36.87 6.00
N ALA A 122 5.49 37.55 6.96
CA ALA A 122 5.26 37.01 8.29
C ALA A 122 4.38 35.74 8.26
N LEU A 123 3.28 35.78 7.51
CA LEU A 123 2.37 34.64 7.32
C LEU A 123 3.08 33.43 6.72
N LEU A 124 3.90 33.62 5.70
CA LEU A 124 4.64 32.55 5.03
C LEU A 124 5.78 32.01 5.92
N GLN A 125 6.43 32.86 6.73
CA GLN A 125 7.44 32.44 7.71
C GLN A 125 6.82 31.54 8.81
N ASP A 126 5.65 31.89 9.34
CA ASP A 126 4.91 31.06 10.29
C ASP A 126 4.60 29.65 9.75
N ARG A 127 4.50 29.54 8.42
CA ARG A 127 4.31 28.27 7.71
C ARG A 127 5.62 27.64 7.24
N ALA A 128 6.75 28.03 7.77
CA ALA A 128 8.08 27.50 7.46
C ALA A 128 8.38 27.45 5.94
N VAL A 129 8.04 28.54 5.22
CA VAL A 129 8.13 28.65 3.75
C VAL A 129 9.49 28.22 3.19
N ILE A 130 10.57 28.39 3.92
CA ILE A 130 11.92 27.97 3.52
C ILE A 130 12.02 26.46 3.26
N ALA A 131 11.21 25.65 3.93
CA ALA A 131 11.25 24.20 3.76
C ALA A 131 10.52 23.70 2.49
N TRP A 132 9.58 24.49 1.93
CA TRP A 132 8.74 24.04 0.82
C TRP A 132 8.65 25.02 -0.36
N GLY A 133 9.02 26.29 -0.19
CA GLY A 133 8.93 27.35 -1.21
C GLY A 133 10.10 28.31 -1.21
N ALA A 134 11.28 27.86 -0.79
CA ALA A 134 12.47 28.73 -0.61
C ALA A 134 12.84 29.55 -1.85
N ALA A 135 12.78 28.94 -3.03
CA ALA A 135 13.22 29.60 -4.26
C ALA A 135 12.28 30.74 -4.64
N GLU A 136 10.99 30.51 -4.63
CA GLU A 136 9.95 31.50 -4.97
C GLU A 136 9.89 32.61 -3.91
N TYR A 137 10.00 32.23 -2.63
CA TYR A 137 10.04 33.16 -1.53
C TYR A 137 11.25 34.09 -1.64
N GLN A 138 12.46 33.57 -1.87
CA GLN A 138 13.67 34.37 -2.03
C GLN A 138 13.62 35.28 -3.27
N ALA A 139 13.01 34.80 -4.37
CA ALA A 139 12.80 35.62 -5.55
C ALA A 139 11.91 36.84 -5.25
N ALA A 140 10.83 36.66 -4.49
CA ALA A 140 9.94 37.75 -4.09
C ALA A 140 10.66 38.74 -3.15
N LEU A 141 11.50 38.27 -2.21
CA LEU A 141 12.29 39.12 -1.34
C LEU A 141 13.31 39.95 -2.11
N THR A 142 13.96 39.37 -3.13
CA THR A 142 14.89 40.10 -4.01
C THR A 142 14.19 41.25 -4.76
N ILE A 143 12.92 41.04 -5.15
CA ILE A 143 12.10 42.11 -5.75
C ILE A 143 11.79 43.20 -4.71
N ALA A 144 11.46 42.83 -3.48
CA ALA A 144 11.25 43.80 -2.40
C ALA A 144 12.53 44.66 -2.12
N GLU A 145 13.72 44.07 -2.18
CA GLU A 145 14.99 44.79 -2.03
C GLU A 145 15.19 45.85 -3.12
N LEU A 146 14.70 45.63 -4.35
CA LEU A 146 14.68 46.65 -5.42
C LEU A 146 13.75 47.80 -5.06
N GLY A 147 12.61 47.51 -4.46
CA GLY A 147 11.68 48.49 -3.90
C GLY A 147 12.34 49.33 -2.82
N ASP A 148 13.07 48.70 -1.91
CA ASP A 148 13.83 49.40 -0.86
C ASP A 148 14.89 50.35 -1.41
N ALA A 149 15.60 49.94 -2.46
CA ALA A 149 16.57 50.78 -3.14
C ALA A 149 15.87 52.02 -3.76
N ALA A 150 14.80 51.82 -4.51
CA ALA A 150 14.00 52.88 -5.10
C ALA A 150 13.41 53.83 -4.05
N TYR A 151 12.93 53.30 -2.90
CA TYR A 151 12.40 54.10 -1.81
C TYR A 151 13.49 55.01 -1.19
N ARG A 152 14.71 54.48 -0.98
CA ARG A 152 15.86 55.26 -0.48
C ARG A 152 16.25 56.40 -1.46
N ASP A 153 16.14 56.13 -2.77
CA ASP A 153 16.40 57.13 -3.81
C ASP A 153 15.25 58.11 -4.02
N ARG A 154 14.18 58.04 -3.18
CA ARG A 154 12.97 58.83 -3.28
C ARG A 154 12.19 58.62 -4.58
N ASN A 155 12.46 57.53 -5.28
CA ASN A 155 11.70 57.15 -6.48
C ASN A 155 10.50 56.29 -6.04
N PHE A 156 9.52 56.93 -5.36
CA PHE A 156 8.40 56.25 -4.77
C PHE A 156 7.50 55.51 -5.76
N ALA A 157 7.41 56.00 -7.00
CA ALA A 157 6.63 55.32 -8.03
C ALA A 157 7.22 53.95 -8.40
N VAL A 158 8.54 53.85 -8.55
CA VAL A 158 9.22 52.57 -8.76
C VAL A 158 9.13 51.68 -7.51
N ALA A 159 9.32 52.28 -6.29
CA ALA A 159 9.21 51.54 -5.06
C ALA A 159 7.82 50.88 -4.90
N ILE A 160 6.72 51.57 -5.22
CA ILE A 160 5.35 51.02 -5.23
C ILE A 160 5.26 49.82 -6.16
N THR A 161 5.73 49.99 -7.42
CA THR A 161 5.67 48.92 -8.44
C THR A 161 6.43 47.66 -8.00
N GLU A 162 7.64 47.80 -7.43
CA GLU A 162 8.43 46.66 -6.98
C GLU A 162 7.88 46.01 -5.72
N TYR A 163 7.34 46.79 -4.77
CA TYR A 163 6.65 46.20 -3.60
C TYR A 163 5.37 45.50 -3.99
N GLU A 164 4.53 46.07 -4.87
CA GLU A 164 3.34 45.39 -5.38
C GLU A 164 3.68 44.08 -6.10
N ARG A 165 4.75 44.08 -6.88
CA ARG A 165 5.24 42.88 -7.55
C ARG A 165 5.78 41.84 -6.58
N ALA A 166 6.48 42.23 -5.52
CA ALA A 166 6.93 41.35 -4.48
C ALA A 166 5.72 40.76 -3.71
N ALA A 167 4.75 41.61 -3.33
CA ALA A 167 3.52 41.20 -2.67
C ALA A 167 2.73 40.21 -3.53
N ALA A 168 2.60 40.45 -4.84
CA ALA A 168 1.94 39.52 -5.76
C ALA A 168 2.66 38.16 -5.80
N GLY A 169 4.01 38.13 -5.78
CA GLY A 169 4.79 36.90 -5.73
C GLY A 169 4.56 36.12 -4.42
N LEU A 170 4.53 36.82 -3.29
CA LEU A 170 4.25 36.19 -1.97
C LEU A 170 2.80 35.70 -1.88
N ALA A 171 1.82 36.46 -2.40
CA ALA A 171 0.42 36.07 -2.42
C ALA A 171 0.20 34.82 -3.29
N ALA A 172 0.85 34.74 -4.47
CA ALA A 172 0.77 33.54 -5.33
C ALA A 172 1.36 32.30 -4.61
N LEU A 173 2.42 32.50 -3.83
CA LEU A 173 3.01 31.43 -3.03
C LEU A 173 2.05 30.97 -1.92
N GLU A 174 1.38 31.88 -1.23
CA GLU A 174 0.33 31.58 -0.26
C GLU A 174 -0.83 30.80 -0.92
N GLU A 175 -1.35 31.28 -2.05
CA GLU A 175 -2.43 30.65 -2.80
C GLU A 175 -2.06 29.21 -3.24
N SER A 176 -0.77 28.93 -3.43
CA SER A 176 -0.30 27.60 -3.81
C SER A 176 -0.34 26.57 -2.67
N ILE A 177 -0.51 27.00 -1.41
CA ILE A 177 -0.42 26.12 -0.21
C ILE A 177 -1.39 24.94 -0.27
N PRO A 178 -2.69 25.10 -0.57
CA PRO A 178 -3.61 23.96 -0.64
C PRO A 178 -3.16 22.90 -1.64
N ALA A 179 -2.77 23.30 -2.84
CA ALA A 179 -2.28 22.37 -3.86
C ALA A 179 -0.98 21.67 -3.43
N ARG A 180 -0.09 22.35 -2.73
CA ARG A 180 1.14 21.76 -2.17
C ARG A 180 0.84 20.78 -1.05
N ILE A 181 -0.18 21.03 -0.21
CA ILE A 181 -0.65 20.09 0.81
C ILE A 181 -1.13 18.80 0.15
N ASP A 182 -2.01 18.89 -0.86
CA ASP A 182 -2.56 17.74 -1.57
C ASP A 182 -1.47 16.92 -2.28
N ALA A 183 -0.52 17.59 -2.92
CA ALA A 183 0.61 16.94 -3.57
C ALA A 183 1.51 16.21 -2.55
N THR A 184 1.78 16.85 -1.41
CA THR A 184 2.61 16.26 -0.34
C THR A 184 1.91 15.09 0.32
N LEU A 185 0.60 15.19 0.58
CA LEU A 185 -0.23 14.10 1.09
C LEU A 185 -0.19 12.89 0.17
N THR A 186 -0.36 13.13 -1.13
CA THR A 186 -0.26 12.07 -2.16
C THR A 186 1.11 11.41 -2.16
N ALA A 187 2.18 12.20 -2.03
CA ALA A 187 3.55 11.68 -1.97
C ALA A 187 3.78 10.82 -0.72
N VAL A 188 3.36 11.27 0.47
CA VAL A 188 3.45 10.48 1.72
C VAL A 188 2.77 9.13 1.56
N ILE A 189 1.54 9.11 1.03
CA ILE A 189 0.78 7.87 0.82
C ILE A 189 1.50 6.95 -0.18
N ALA A 190 2.01 7.51 -1.28
CA ALA A 190 2.75 6.74 -2.28
C ALA A 190 4.03 6.12 -1.71
N ASP A 191 4.78 6.86 -0.90
CA ASP A 191 6.00 6.38 -0.24
C ASP A 191 5.70 5.28 0.78
N ILE A 192 4.60 5.41 1.55
CA ILE A 192 4.13 4.36 2.46
C ILE A 192 3.83 3.07 1.67
N GLU A 193 3.06 3.17 0.58
CA GLU A 193 2.69 2.01 -0.24
C GLU A 193 3.90 1.37 -0.96
N ALA A 194 4.93 2.17 -1.28
CA ALA A 194 6.18 1.70 -1.87
C ALA A 194 7.20 1.16 -0.84
N GLY A 195 7.00 1.45 0.46
CA GLY A 195 7.95 1.09 1.51
C GLY A 195 9.17 2.03 1.60
N ASN A 196 9.11 3.22 1.00
CA ASN A 196 10.16 4.23 0.98
C ASN A 196 10.23 4.98 2.31
N ASN A 197 10.80 4.37 3.34
CA ASN A 197 10.78 4.91 4.70
C ASN A 197 11.39 6.30 4.83
N SER A 198 12.51 6.58 4.18
CA SER A 198 13.20 7.89 4.24
C SER A 198 12.35 9.01 3.61
N ASP A 199 11.81 8.75 2.42
CA ASP A 199 11.04 9.73 1.67
C ASP A 199 9.69 9.99 2.33
N ALA A 200 9.05 8.93 2.88
CA ALA A 200 7.83 9.03 3.66
C ALA A 200 8.00 9.95 4.88
N HIS A 201 9.10 9.81 5.63
CA HIS A 201 9.41 10.71 6.74
C HIS A 201 9.63 12.15 6.27
N THR A 202 10.43 12.35 5.22
CA THR A 202 10.70 13.69 4.67
C THR A 202 9.42 14.38 4.18
N ASN A 203 8.56 13.66 3.47
CA ASN A 203 7.31 14.21 2.98
C ASN A 203 6.29 14.42 4.12
N LEU A 204 6.27 13.56 5.14
CA LEU A 204 5.44 13.77 6.34
C LEU A 204 5.88 15.03 7.10
N ASP A 205 7.18 15.27 7.30
CA ASP A 205 7.70 16.46 7.95
C ASP A 205 7.33 17.71 7.17
N ARG A 206 7.41 17.66 5.83
CA ARG A 206 6.95 18.75 4.96
C ARG A 206 5.46 19.01 5.10
N LEU A 207 4.63 17.97 5.17
CA LEU A 207 3.18 18.10 5.39
C LEU A 207 2.88 18.77 6.75
N ILE A 208 3.61 18.38 7.79
CA ILE A 208 3.45 18.97 9.14
C ILE A 208 3.83 20.45 9.14
N GLN A 209 4.83 20.87 8.38
CA GLN A 209 5.22 22.27 8.23
C GLN A 209 4.19 23.08 7.45
N LEU A 210 3.67 22.55 6.34
CA LEU A 210 2.64 23.17 5.52
C LEU A 210 1.29 23.27 6.25
N ALA A 211 0.93 22.23 6.99
CA ALA A 211 -0.38 22.10 7.65
C ALA A 211 -0.24 21.43 9.01
N PRO A 212 0.21 22.15 10.07
CA PRO A 212 0.43 21.59 11.41
C PRO A 212 -0.81 20.96 12.04
N ALA A 213 -2.00 21.48 11.69
CA ALA A 213 -3.31 21.00 12.18
C ALA A 213 -4.02 20.03 11.21
N HIS A 214 -3.28 19.44 10.23
CA HIS A 214 -3.91 18.52 9.28
C HIS A 214 -4.53 17.32 9.99
N PRO A 215 -5.81 16.96 9.71
CA PRO A 215 -6.53 15.92 10.46
C PRO A 215 -5.91 14.53 10.32
N GLU A 216 -5.28 14.21 9.19
CA GLU A 216 -4.65 12.90 8.95
C GLU A 216 -3.22 12.78 9.52
N ARG A 217 -2.68 13.84 10.12
CA ARG A 217 -1.30 13.87 10.59
C ARG A 217 -0.92 12.67 11.46
N SER A 218 -1.74 12.38 12.48
CA SER A 218 -1.47 11.28 13.42
C SER A 218 -1.57 9.91 12.73
N THR A 219 -2.56 9.74 11.87
CA THR A 219 -2.77 8.52 11.09
C THR A 219 -1.58 8.26 10.15
N LEU A 220 -1.14 9.28 9.42
CA LEU A 220 0.02 9.18 8.53
C LEU A 220 1.31 8.91 9.30
N ALA A 221 1.52 9.55 10.44
CA ALA A 221 2.69 9.30 11.29
C ALA A 221 2.75 7.83 11.76
N ASN A 222 1.61 7.26 12.17
CA ASN A 222 1.54 5.85 12.55
C ASN A 222 1.83 4.93 11.37
N ARG A 223 1.29 5.25 10.17
CA ARG A 223 1.54 4.47 8.96
C ARG A 223 3.00 4.52 8.53
N VAL A 224 3.63 5.70 8.57
CA VAL A 224 5.07 5.87 8.28
C VAL A 224 5.91 5.06 9.27
N ALA A 225 5.61 5.12 10.56
CA ALA A 225 6.30 4.32 11.58
C ALA A 225 6.13 2.80 11.38
N ALA A 226 5.04 2.36 10.73
CA ALA A 226 4.79 0.95 10.44
C ALA A 226 5.56 0.43 9.22
N ILE A 227 6.11 1.28 8.34
CA ILE A 227 6.80 0.87 7.10
C ILE A 227 7.83 -0.25 7.31
N PRO A 228 8.76 -0.18 8.29
CA PRO A 228 9.75 -1.24 8.47
C PRO A 228 9.13 -2.59 8.82
N ALA A 229 8.07 -2.59 9.65
CA ALA A 229 7.37 -3.81 10.04
C ALA A 229 6.59 -4.42 8.85
N VAL A 230 5.93 -3.57 8.06
CA VAL A 230 5.22 -3.99 6.84
C VAL A 230 6.19 -4.57 5.82
N SER A 231 7.29 -3.89 5.52
CA SER A 231 8.29 -4.34 4.56
C SER A 231 8.92 -5.68 4.97
N LYS A 232 9.31 -5.83 6.23
CA LYS A 232 9.83 -7.08 6.78
C LYS A 232 8.83 -8.23 6.63
N SER A 233 7.57 -7.97 6.95
CA SER A 233 6.51 -8.99 6.88
C SER A 233 6.18 -9.38 5.44
N LEU A 234 6.19 -8.43 4.50
CA LEU A 234 5.97 -8.70 3.08
C LEU A 234 7.15 -9.47 2.46
N SER A 235 8.40 -9.19 2.86
CA SER A 235 9.56 -9.97 2.43
C SER A 235 9.47 -11.41 2.92
N ALA A 236 9.16 -11.64 4.19
CA ALA A 236 8.95 -12.97 4.74
C ALA A 236 7.80 -13.72 4.05
N ALA A 237 6.73 -13.01 3.70
CA ALA A 237 5.61 -13.58 2.94
C ALA A 237 6.03 -14.00 1.53
N HIS A 238 6.84 -13.19 0.86
CA HIS A 238 7.37 -13.51 -0.45
C HIS A 238 8.30 -14.74 -0.41
N GLU A 239 9.21 -14.79 0.55
CA GLU A 239 10.12 -15.95 0.75
C GLU A 239 9.33 -17.24 0.98
N ALA A 240 8.32 -17.22 1.86
CA ALA A 240 7.43 -18.36 2.08
C ALA A 240 6.68 -18.78 0.82
N ALA A 241 6.18 -17.80 0.03
CA ALA A 241 5.49 -18.08 -1.22
C ALA A 241 6.41 -18.71 -2.28
N VAL A 242 7.66 -18.27 -2.39
CA VAL A 242 8.68 -18.88 -3.26
C VAL A 242 8.94 -20.33 -2.86
N ALA A 243 8.93 -20.62 -1.55
CA ALA A 243 9.03 -21.98 -1.02
C ALA A 243 7.72 -22.79 -1.16
N ASN A 244 6.67 -22.25 -1.81
CA ASN A 244 5.33 -22.82 -1.88
C ASN A 244 4.62 -23.02 -0.52
N ASP A 245 5.12 -22.42 0.55
CA ASP A 245 4.43 -22.38 1.85
C ASP A 245 3.47 -21.20 1.90
N PHE A 246 2.35 -21.36 1.22
CA PHE A 246 1.32 -20.32 1.19
C PHE A 246 0.63 -20.12 2.54
N THR A 247 0.73 -21.04 3.47
CA THR A 247 0.20 -20.86 4.83
C THR A 247 1.03 -19.83 5.59
N SER A 248 2.34 -19.98 5.59
CA SER A 248 3.26 -19.01 6.18
C SER A 248 3.21 -17.67 5.46
N ALA A 249 3.09 -17.67 4.10
CA ALA A 249 2.92 -16.45 3.31
C ALA A 249 1.66 -15.66 3.73
N VAL A 250 0.53 -16.34 3.91
CA VAL A 250 -0.73 -15.72 4.41
C VAL A 250 -0.53 -15.14 5.82
N ASN A 251 0.11 -15.88 6.72
CA ASN A 251 0.32 -15.42 8.11
C ASN A 251 1.25 -14.20 8.16
N ALA A 252 2.35 -14.22 7.43
CA ALA A 252 3.26 -13.08 7.33
C ALA A 252 2.58 -11.85 6.73
N THR A 253 1.77 -12.03 5.66
CA THR A 253 1.04 -10.91 5.06
C THR A 253 -0.05 -10.37 6.00
N LYS A 254 -0.71 -11.22 6.79
CA LYS A 254 -1.64 -10.76 7.85
C LYS A 254 -0.94 -9.87 8.87
N THR A 255 0.29 -10.20 9.25
CA THR A 255 1.11 -9.37 10.15
C THR A 255 1.36 -7.98 9.52
N ALA A 256 1.67 -7.92 8.20
CA ALA A 256 1.82 -6.66 7.49
C ALA A 256 0.52 -5.82 7.51
N VAL A 257 -0.63 -6.44 7.22
CA VAL A 257 -1.95 -5.78 7.24
C VAL A 257 -2.34 -5.36 8.67
N THR A 258 -1.91 -6.07 9.70
CA THR A 258 -2.14 -5.67 11.09
C THR A 258 -1.29 -4.46 11.46
N ALA A 259 -0.05 -4.36 10.96
CA ALA A 259 0.83 -3.22 11.19
C ALA A 259 0.34 -1.94 10.49
N ASP A 260 -0.17 -2.04 9.25
CA ASP A 260 -0.86 -0.95 8.55
C ASP A 260 -2.13 -1.48 7.86
N PRO A 261 -3.28 -1.38 8.52
CA PRO A 261 -4.56 -1.84 7.95
C PRO A 261 -4.99 -1.08 6.68
N ALA A 262 -4.47 0.12 6.47
CA ALA A 262 -4.77 0.95 5.31
C ALA A 262 -3.89 0.61 4.09
N HIS A 263 -2.81 -0.17 4.24
CA HIS A 263 -1.87 -0.49 3.18
C HIS A 263 -2.54 -1.33 2.07
N ILE A 264 -2.77 -0.71 0.92
CA ILE A 264 -3.51 -1.31 -0.21
C ILE A 264 -2.74 -2.49 -0.80
N GLY A 265 -1.43 -2.32 -1.00
CA GLY A 265 -0.54 -3.36 -1.53
C GLY A 265 -0.55 -4.62 -0.67
N ALA A 266 -0.43 -4.49 0.65
CA ALA A 266 -0.44 -5.62 1.57
C ALA A 266 -1.77 -6.39 1.55
N ARG A 267 -2.92 -5.68 1.52
CA ARG A 267 -4.25 -6.31 1.41
C ARG A 267 -4.43 -7.07 0.10
N LYS A 268 -3.95 -6.50 -1.02
CA LYS A 268 -3.98 -7.17 -2.33
C LYS A 268 -3.14 -8.45 -2.32
N VAL A 269 -1.93 -8.39 -1.78
CA VAL A 269 -1.02 -9.55 -1.64
C VAL A 269 -1.64 -10.61 -0.73
N LEU A 270 -2.28 -10.22 0.39
CA LEU A 270 -2.99 -11.15 1.26
C LEU A 270 -4.08 -11.93 0.51
N GLY A 271 -4.92 -11.23 -0.26
CA GLY A 271 -5.95 -11.88 -1.08
C GLY A 271 -5.37 -12.86 -2.10
N ASN A 272 -4.22 -12.54 -2.70
CA ASN A 272 -3.54 -13.42 -3.63
C ASN A 272 -3.04 -14.69 -2.93
N TYR A 273 -2.32 -14.56 -1.82
CA TYR A 273 -1.80 -15.73 -1.09
C TYR A 273 -2.91 -16.58 -0.45
N GLN A 274 -4.02 -15.99 -0.02
CA GLN A 274 -5.19 -16.75 0.44
C GLN A 274 -5.77 -17.64 -0.67
N ARG A 275 -5.86 -17.13 -1.91
CA ARG A 275 -6.27 -17.93 -3.07
C ARG A 275 -5.26 -19.04 -3.35
N SER A 276 -3.97 -18.72 -3.40
CA SER A 276 -2.92 -19.72 -3.62
C SER A 276 -2.90 -20.80 -2.53
N ALA A 277 -3.10 -20.45 -1.27
CA ALA A 277 -3.21 -21.39 -0.15
C ALA A 277 -4.44 -22.31 -0.29
N THR A 278 -5.56 -21.77 -0.76
CA THR A 278 -6.78 -22.55 -1.03
C THR A 278 -6.54 -23.53 -2.18
N ASP A 279 -5.92 -23.07 -3.26
CA ASP A 279 -5.56 -23.89 -4.42
C ASP A 279 -4.57 -25.00 -4.07
N ALA A 280 -3.57 -24.69 -3.25
CA ALA A 280 -2.61 -25.69 -2.77
C ALA A 280 -3.28 -26.77 -1.90
N ARG A 281 -4.18 -26.37 -0.98
CA ARG A 281 -4.94 -27.31 -0.15
C ARG A 281 -5.87 -28.20 -1.00
N PHE A 282 -6.52 -27.62 -2.00
CA PHE A 282 -7.37 -28.35 -2.93
C PHE A 282 -6.57 -29.40 -3.70
N ARG A 283 -5.48 -28.98 -4.35
CA ARG A 283 -4.62 -29.90 -5.11
C ARG A 283 -4.05 -31.00 -4.23
N LYS A 284 -3.60 -30.67 -3.02
CA LYS A 284 -3.10 -31.68 -2.08
C LYS A 284 -4.18 -32.70 -1.71
N ALA A 285 -5.39 -32.25 -1.39
CA ALA A 285 -6.49 -33.14 -1.04
C ALA A 285 -6.89 -34.05 -2.20
N MET A 286 -6.92 -33.54 -3.45
CA MET A 286 -7.18 -34.36 -4.64
C MET A 286 -6.05 -35.38 -4.88
N SER A 287 -4.80 -34.97 -4.75
CA SER A 287 -3.65 -35.87 -4.90
C SER A 287 -3.64 -36.96 -3.84
N ASP A 288 -3.84 -36.59 -2.56
CA ASP A 288 -3.93 -37.56 -1.45
C ASP A 288 -5.08 -38.58 -1.71
N GLY A 289 -6.20 -38.10 -2.25
CA GLY A 289 -7.35 -38.95 -2.60
C GLY A 289 -7.04 -39.96 -3.72
N TYR A 290 -6.38 -39.53 -4.80
CA TYR A 290 -6.03 -40.44 -5.89
C TYR A 290 -4.91 -41.43 -5.49
N ILE A 291 -3.93 -40.99 -4.68
CA ILE A 291 -2.92 -41.91 -4.13
C ILE A 291 -3.60 -42.99 -3.29
N ALA A 292 -4.48 -42.62 -2.37
CA ALA A 292 -5.21 -43.57 -1.53
C ALA A 292 -6.12 -44.49 -2.35
N LEU A 293 -6.70 -43.98 -3.45
CA LEU A 293 -7.53 -44.81 -4.38
C LEU A 293 -6.68 -45.85 -5.11
N ASP A 294 -5.49 -45.47 -5.58
CA ASP A 294 -4.55 -46.39 -6.24
C ASP A 294 -4.07 -47.51 -5.29
N GLU A 295 -3.87 -47.15 -4.02
CA GLU A 295 -3.50 -48.10 -2.95
C GLU A 295 -4.70 -48.93 -2.43
N ALA A 296 -5.89 -48.76 -3.04
CA ALA A 296 -7.15 -49.37 -2.61
C ALA A 296 -7.56 -49.03 -1.15
N GLN A 297 -7.06 -47.91 -0.61
CA GLN A 297 -7.43 -47.36 0.69
C GLN A 297 -8.71 -46.51 0.56
N PHE A 298 -9.84 -47.16 0.27
CA PHE A 298 -11.07 -46.50 -0.16
C PHE A 298 -11.62 -45.49 0.86
N ASP A 299 -11.47 -45.73 2.15
CA ASP A 299 -11.97 -44.83 3.20
C ASP A 299 -11.09 -43.58 3.30
N ALA A 300 -9.78 -43.71 3.15
CA ALA A 300 -8.85 -42.59 3.09
C ALA A 300 -9.08 -41.74 1.82
N ALA A 301 -9.28 -42.36 0.67
CA ALA A 301 -9.61 -41.70 -0.59
C ALA A 301 -10.89 -40.89 -0.46
N GLU A 302 -11.95 -41.48 0.13
CA GLU A 302 -13.22 -40.80 0.38
C GLU A 302 -13.08 -39.57 1.26
N ALA A 303 -12.34 -39.69 2.37
CA ALA A 303 -12.06 -38.58 3.28
C ALA A 303 -11.29 -37.45 2.57
N ALA A 304 -10.31 -37.79 1.72
CA ALA A 304 -9.51 -36.82 0.99
C ALA A 304 -10.34 -36.08 -0.08
N PHE A 305 -11.17 -36.79 -0.87
CA PHE A 305 -12.05 -36.16 -1.87
C PHE A 305 -13.15 -35.30 -1.21
N LYS A 306 -13.71 -35.72 -0.09
CA LYS A 306 -14.64 -34.89 0.72
C LYS A 306 -13.95 -33.64 1.25
N LYS A 307 -12.68 -33.75 1.67
CA LYS A 307 -11.88 -32.58 2.07
C LYS A 307 -11.65 -31.62 0.92
N ALA A 308 -11.35 -32.13 -0.29
CA ALA A 308 -11.22 -31.29 -1.48
C ALA A 308 -12.53 -30.56 -1.80
N LEU A 309 -13.67 -31.24 -1.73
CA LEU A 309 -14.99 -30.65 -1.92
C LEU A 309 -15.30 -29.56 -0.89
N ALA A 310 -14.92 -29.76 0.37
CA ALA A 310 -15.09 -28.76 1.43
C ALA A 310 -14.18 -27.52 1.21
N VAL A 311 -12.97 -27.70 0.67
CA VAL A 311 -12.06 -26.60 0.35
C VAL A 311 -12.58 -25.75 -0.82
N ARG A 312 -13.20 -26.39 -1.82
CA ARG A 312 -13.75 -25.70 -3.00
C ARG A 312 -15.15 -26.26 -3.32
N PRO A 313 -16.18 -25.77 -2.61
CA PRO A 313 -17.56 -26.18 -2.89
C PRO A 313 -17.95 -25.82 -4.32
N GLY A 314 -18.54 -26.78 -5.02
CA GLY A 314 -18.98 -26.61 -6.41
C GLY A 314 -17.92 -26.96 -7.47
N ALA A 315 -16.70 -27.33 -7.09
CA ALA A 315 -15.75 -27.91 -8.04
C ALA A 315 -16.25 -29.30 -8.50
N PRO A 316 -16.28 -29.61 -9.81
CA PRO A 316 -16.79 -30.89 -10.30
C PRO A 316 -15.83 -32.06 -10.05
N GLU A 317 -14.52 -31.80 -9.95
CA GLU A 317 -13.48 -32.82 -9.87
C GLU A 317 -13.63 -33.74 -8.63
N PRO A 318 -13.88 -33.24 -7.40
CA PRO A 318 -14.05 -34.11 -6.24
C PRO A 318 -15.31 -34.98 -6.35
N SER A 319 -16.38 -34.45 -6.95
CA SER A 319 -17.62 -35.20 -7.15
C SER A 319 -17.43 -36.35 -8.14
N THR A 320 -16.71 -36.09 -9.23
CA THR A 320 -16.33 -37.13 -10.22
C THR A 320 -15.44 -38.18 -9.57
N ALA A 321 -14.43 -37.77 -8.80
CA ALA A 321 -13.55 -38.69 -8.09
C ALA A 321 -14.28 -39.57 -7.06
N LEU A 322 -15.31 -39.06 -6.39
CA LEU A 322 -16.16 -39.85 -5.50
C LEU A 322 -17.00 -40.91 -6.26
N LEU A 323 -17.44 -40.63 -7.47
CA LEU A 323 -18.09 -41.65 -8.33
C LEU A 323 -17.11 -42.72 -8.81
N GLU A 324 -15.90 -42.33 -9.21
CA GLU A 324 -14.82 -43.24 -9.55
C GLU A 324 -14.47 -44.16 -8.37
N LEU A 325 -14.37 -43.58 -7.17
CA LEU A 325 -14.14 -44.30 -5.92
C LEU A 325 -15.26 -45.34 -5.64
N ALA A 326 -16.52 -44.96 -5.81
CA ALA A 326 -17.64 -45.87 -5.60
C ALA A 326 -17.57 -47.06 -6.58
N THR A 327 -17.25 -46.80 -7.84
CA THR A 327 -17.06 -47.83 -8.86
C THR A 327 -15.86 -48.75 -8.54
N ALA A 328 -14.73 -48.18 -8.14
CA ALA A 328 -13.53 -48.94 -7.75
C ALA A 328 -13.76 -49.82 -6.53
N ARG A 329 -14.50 -49.29 -5.51
CA ARG A 329 -14.88 -50.02 -4.28
C ARG A 329 -15.77 -51.20 -4.63
N THR A 330 -16.77 -51.02 -5.48
CA THR A 330 -17.66 -52.11 -5.97
C THR A 330 -16.87 -53.15 -6.73
N ALA A 331 -16.01 -52.75 -7.68
CA ALA A 331 -15.17 -53.68 -8.39
C ALA A 331 -14.20 -54.49 -7.49
N SER A 332 -13.66 -53.87 -6.45
CA SER A 332 -12.83 -54.56 -5.46
C SER A 332 -13.61 -55.57 -4.64
N LYS A 333 -14.83 -55.24 -4.18
CA LYS A 333 -15.71 -56.19 -3.50
C LYS A 333 -16.08 -57.38 -4.38
N LEU A 334 -16.46 -57.16 -5.62
CA LEU A 334 -16.78 -58.20 -6.60
C LEU A 334 -15.59 -59.16 -6.84
N ARG A 335 -14.37 -58.64 -6.98
CA ARG A 335 -13.14 -59.47 -7.07
C ARG A 335 -12.92 -60.30 -5.79
N ALA A 336 -13.18 -59.75 -4.63
CA ALA A 336 -13.09 -60.49 -3.37
C ALA A 336 -14.10 -61.61 -3.27
N LEU A 337 -15.37 -61.34 -3.62
CA LEU A 337 -16.43 -62.35 -3.65
C LEU A 337 -16.16 -63.44 -4.66
N GLN A 338 -15.61 -63.08 -5.87
CA GLN A 338 -15.19 -64.05 -6.87
C GLN A 338 -14.14 -65.01 -6.30
N ARG A 339 -13.09 -64.49 -5.69
CA ARG A 339 -12.03 -65.32 -5.08
C ARG A 339 -12.55 -66.19 -3.95
N THR A 340 -13.40 -65.66 -3.06
CA THR A 340 -14.01 -66.40 -1.97
C THR A 340 -14.90 -67.51 -2.49
N GLY A 341 -15.81 -67.23 -3.43
CA GLY A 341 -16.65 -68.25 -4.06
C GLY A 341 -15.86 -69.36 -4.76
N GLN A 342 -14.79 -69.04 -5.47
CA GLN A 342 -13.90 -70.02 -6.07
C GLN A 342 -13.22 -70.93 -5.03
N VAL A 343 -12.72 -70.36 -3.94
CA VAL A 343 -12.10 -71.12 -2.82
C VAL A 343 -13.14 -72.05 -2.18
N GLN A 344 -14.37 -71.60 -2.00
CA GLN A 344 -15.48 -72.38 -1.42
C GLN A 344 -15.90 -73.48 -2.37
N GLU A 345 -15.98 -73.29 -3.68
CA GLU A 345 -16.20 -74.33 -4.69
C GLU A 345 -15.12 -75.40 -4.62
N GLN A 346 -13.84 -75.01 -4.55
CA GLN A 346 -12.71 -75.94 -4.43
C GLN A 346 -12.72 -76.79 -3.13
N GLY A 347 -13.27 -76.20 -2.05
CA GLY A 347 -13.48 -76.85 -0.79
C GLY A 347 -14.78 -77.62 -0.67
N GLU A 348 -15.52 -77.77 -1.79
CA GLU A 348 -16.84 -78.42 -1.84
C GLU A 348 -17.89 -77.80 -0.89
N GLN A 349 -17.68 -76.53 -0.49
CA GLN A 349 -18.59 -75.71 0.37
C GLN A 349 -19.65 -75.09 -0.53
N TRP A 350 -20.50 -75.93 -1.12
CA TRP A 350 -21.44 -75.50 -2.17
C TRP A 350 -22.48 -74.53 -1.70
N GLN A 351 -22.96 -74.62 -0.44
CA GLN A 351 -23.95 -73.74 0.10
C GLN A 351 -23.37 -72.33 0.34
N GLU A 352 -22.15 -72.27 0.87
CA GLU A 352 -21.42 -71.03 1.10
C GLU A 352 -21.02 -70.37 -0.23
N ALA A 353 -20.58 -71.15 -1.21
CA ALA A 353 -20.25 -70.64 -2.56
C ALA A 353 -21.50 -70.04 -3.23
N LEU A 354 -22.66 -70.72 -3.15
CA LEU A 354 -23.91 -70.18 -3.66
C LEU A 354 -24.26 -68.85 -3.04
N ALA A 355 -24.22 -68.74 -1.68
CA ALA A 355 -24.50 -67.51 -0.97
C ALA A 355 -23.52 -66.36 -1.36
N THR A 356 -22.22 -66.66 -1.52
CA THR A 356 -21.19 -65.70 -1.96
C THR A 356 -21.48 -65.18 -3.36
N TYR A 357 -21.84 -66.05 -4.32
CA TYR A 357 -22.21 -65.61 -5.67
C TYR A 357 -23.54 -64.85 -5.73
N GLN A 358 -24.50 -65.19 -4.88
CA GLN A 358 -25.75 -64.40 -4.72
C GLN A 358 -25.44 -62.97 -4.21
N GLN A 359 -24.56 -62.80 -3.21
CA GLN A 359 -24.09 -61.50 -2.76
C GLN A 359 -23.43 -60.70 -3.89
N ALA A 360 -22.67 -61.32 -4.75
CA ALA A 360 -22.08 -60.66 -5.90
C ALA A 360 -23.15 -60.14 -6.89
N THR A 361 -24.26 -60.90 -7.10
CA THR A 361 -25.38 -60.48 -7.98
C THR A 361 -26.22 -59.36 -7.32
N GLU A 362 -26.23 -59.23 -6.02
CA GLU A 362 -26.88 -58.10 -5.28
C GLU A 362 -26.08 -56.80 -5.52
N LEU A 363 -24.75 -56.88 -5.61
CA LEU A 363 -23.92 -55.72 -5.89
C LEU A 363 -24.00 -55.30 -7.37
N ASP A 364 -24.03 -56.26 -8.30
CA ASP A 364 -24.21 -56.02 -9.73
C ASP A 364 -24.89 -57.27 -10.36
N ALA A 365 -26.14 -57.11 -10.75
CA ALA A 365 -26.93 -58.16 -11.38
C ALA A 365 -26.38 -58.67 -12.69
N ASN A 366 -25.46 -58.03 -13.34
CA ASN A 366 -24.89 -58.40 -14.65
C ASN A 366 -23.54 -59.12 -14.57
N VAL A 367 -23.05 -59.41 -13.36
CA VAL A 367 -21.76 -60.05 -13.17
C VAL A 367 -21.75 -61.49 -13.67
N VAL A 368 -21.03 -61.76 -14.75
CA VAL A 368 -21.01 -63.06 -15.44
C VAL A 368 -20.49 -64.18 -14.54
N PHE A 369 -19.40 -63.97 -13.82
CA PHE A 369 -18.82 -65.00 -12.93
C PHE A 369 -19.78 -65.44 -11.83
N ALA A 370 -20.59 -64.51 -11.30
CA ALA A 370 -21.55 -64.80 -10.25
C ALA A 370 -22.71 -65.64 -10.77
N LYS A 371 -23.28 -65.27 -11.93
CA LYS A 371 -24.31 -66.08 -12.61
C LYS A 371 -23.85 -67.52 -12.92
N GLN A 372 -22.64 -67.65 -13.45
CA GLN A 372 -22.04 -68.96 -13.71
C GLN A 372 -21.76 -69.75 -12.42
N GLY A 373 -21.27 -69.05 -11.38
CA GLY A 373 -21.09 -69.64 -10.04
C GLY A 373 -22.37 -70.17 -9.43
N ILE A 374 -23.45 -69.40 -9.48
CA ILE A 374 -24.79 -69.84 -9.01
C ILE A 374 -25.22 -71.09 -9.77
N THR A 375 -25.14 -71.07 -11.10
CA THR A 375 -25.53 -72.23 -11.96
C THR A 375 -24.76 -73.49 -11.59
N ARG A 376 -23.47 -73.39 -11.20
CA ARG A 376 -22.65 -74.54 -10.79
C ARG A 376 -22.91 -74.98 -9.38
N SER A 377 -23.05 -74.04 -8.45
CA SER A 377 -23.10 -74.31 -7.02
C SER A 377 -24.50 -74.70 -6.52
N GLN A 378 -25.57 -74.17 -7.13
CA GLN A 378 -26.92 -74.44 -6.68
C GLN A 378 -27.32 -75.93 -6.68
N PRO A 379 -27.21 -76.69 -7.77
CA PRO A 379 -27.59 -78.10 -7.78
C PRO A 379 -26.72 -78.94 -6.85
N ARG A 380 -25.44 -78.58 -6.68
CA ARG A 380 -24.51 -79.22 -5.73
C ARG A 380 -24.85 -78.94 -4.27
N ALA A 381 -25.27 -77.72 -3.96
CA ALA A 381 -25.72 -77.32 -2.63
C ALA A 381 -27.02 -78.08 -2.24
N GLU A 382 -27.93 -78.17 -3.19
CA GLU A 382 -29.20 -78.92 -3.01
C GLU A 382 -28.93 -80.41 -2.74
N LEU A 383 -28.06 -81.06 -3.56
CA LEU A 383 -27.65 -82.44 -3.36
C LEU A 383 -26.95 -82.64 -2.00
N ALA A 384 -25.96 -81.75 -1.66
CA ALA A 384 -25.24 -81.83 -0.40
C ALA A 384 -26.20 -81.72 0.81
N SER A 385 -27.18 -80.82 0.73
CA SER A 385 -28.24 -80.68 1.76
C SER A 385 -29.08 -81.93 1.88
N ALA A 386 -29.55 -82.51 0.79
CA ALA A 386 -30.30 -83.74 0.76
C ALA A 386 -29.52 -84.92 1.38
N LEU A 387 -28.28 -85.12 0.98
CA LEU A 387 -27.39 -86.15 1.54
C LEU A 387 -27.18 -85.96 3.04
N LYS A 388 -26.91 -84.72 3.52
CA LYS A 388 -26.76 -84.39 4.93
C LYS A 388 -28.01 -84.78 5.75
N THR A 389 -29.21 -84.53 5.22
CA THR A 389 -30.47 -84.91 5.88
C THR A 389 -30.61 -86.42 5.95
N ILE A 390 -30.30 -87.14 4.87
CA ILE A 390 -30.35 -88.62 4.85
C ILE A 390 -29.35 -89.19 5.86
N ILE A 391 -28.12 -88.68 5.92
CA ILE A 391 -27.07 -89.14 6.86
C ILE A 391 -27.50 -88.90 8.34
N ALA A 392 -28.11 -87.72 8.63
CA ALA A 392 -28.57 -87.41 9.98
C ALA A 392 -29.70 -88.27 10.46
N GLU A 393 -30.48 -88.87 9.58
CA GLU A 393 -31.58 -89.77 9.90
C GLU A 393 -31.15 -91.21 9.85
N GLN A 394 -30.06 -91.56 10.52
CA GLN A 394 -29.44 -92.94 10.50
C GLN A 394 -30.47 -94.04 10.80
N ALA A 395 -31.43 -93.80 11.65
CA ALA A 395 -32.52 -94.80 11.97
C ALA A 395 -33.41 -95.14 10.77
N ARG A 396 -33.49 -94.21 9.79
CA ARG A 396 -34.24 -94.42 8.55
C ARG A 396 -33.47 -95.10 7.42
N LEU A 397 -32.11 -95.16 7.55
CA LEU A 397 -31.28 -95.83 6.57
C LEU A 397 -31.47 -97.35 6.52
N ILE A 398 -32.10 -97.91 7.52
CA ILE A 398 -32.49 -99.33 7.58
C ILE A 398 -33.86 -99.57 6.93
N ASP A 399 -34.64 -98.51 6.67
CA ASP A 399 -35.94 -98.62 6.05
C ASP A 399 -35.79 -98.85 4.52
N PRO A 400 -36.32 -100.00 4.02
CA PRO A 400 -36.27 -100.36 2.60
C PRO A 400 -36.87 -99.30 1.62
N ARG A 401 -37.74 -98.40 2.16
CA ARG A 401 -38.29 -97.32 1.32
C ARG A 401 -37.27 -96.15 1.12
N VAL A 402 -36.52 -95.85 2.14
CA VAL A 402 -35.49 -94.82 2.07
C VAL A 402 -34.32 -95.25 1.18
N ILE A 403 -33.97 -96.55 1.22
CA ILE A 403 -33.00 -97.13 0.34
C ILE A 403 -33.43 -97.01 -1.13
N ARG A 404 -34.72 -97.27 -1.43
CA ARG A 404 -35.27 -97.13 -2.77
C ARG A 404 -35.38 -95.67 -3.26
N GLU A 405 -35.56 -94.67 -2.37
CA GLU A 405 -35.56 -93.24 -2.70
C GLU A 405 -34.14 -92.74 -2.97
N ALA A 406 -33.16 -93.32 -2.35
CA ALA A 406 -31.77 -92.95 -2.56
C ALA A 406 -31.15 -93.53 -3.86
N ASP A 407 -31.77 -94.68 -4.36
CA ASP A 407 -31.35 -95.34 -5.63
C ASP A 407 -32.10 -94.76 -6.85
N ALA A 408 -33.07 -93.84 -6.67
CA ALA A 408 -33.81 -93.21 -7.78
C ALA A 408 -33.29 -91.82 -8.12
#